data_15b1472ba14fb7f694d0aa08db8e50d1
#
_entry.id   15b1472ba14fb7f694d0aa08db8e50d1
#
_cell.length_a   1.000
_cell.length_b   1.000
_cell.length_c   1.000
_cell.angle_alpha   90.00
_cell.angle_beta   90.00
_cell.angle_gamma   90.00
#
_symmetry.space_group_name_H-M   'P 1'
#
loop_
_entity.id
_entity.type
_entity.pdbx_description
1 polymer ?
#
loop_
_entity_poly.entity_id
_entity_poly.type
_entity_poly.pdbx_seq_one_letter_code
_entity_poly.pdbx_strand_id
1 'polypeptide(L)'
;AGPEQAYIYWVMTADSSIVDAKAVSEKETVSETLTVYDGKAFKGGGTLLTDTLVVKAHGQSTAAVKDTDYTVDYADGLLAITLKGSLAAAESIDISITRTLEGCVKIVPLLEGGGIPDAAMLAKVLDVVNAKDIRPLTDKVSAVPPEVETYDIEIVYYTTPESEAEVIANVEG
;
A
#
# COMPACT_ATOMS: atom_id res chain seq x y z
N ALA A 1 -15.86 1.16 8.85
CA ALA A 1 -15.62 1.37 7.41
C ALA A 1 -16.70 0.65 6.63
N GLY A 2 -17.26 1.27 5.60
CA GLY A 2 -18.18 0.63 4.66
C GLY A 2 -17.48 -0.51 3.91
N PRO A 3 -18.23 -1.48 3.37
CA PRO A 3 -17.64 -2.52 2.54
C PRO A 3 -16.92 -1.89 1.33
N GLU A 4 -15.74 -2.37 1.00
CA GLU A 4 -14.96 -1.94 -0.18
C GLU A 4 -15.82 -1.85 -1.44
N GLN A 5 -16.67 -2.87 -1.68
CA GLN A 5 -17.58 -2.96 -2.81
C GLN A 5 -18.59 -1.81 -2.89
N ALA A 6 -19.01 -1.26 -1.76
CA ALA A 6 -19.92 -0.11 -1.76
C ALA A 6 -19.22 1.15 -2.30
N TYR A 7 -17.97 1.39 -1.91
CA TYR A 7 -17.20 2.49 -2.46
C TYR A 7 -16.94 2.33 -3.96
N ILE A 8 -16.56 1.14 -4.41
CA ILE A 8 -16.34 0.84 -5.83
C ILE A 8 -17.63 1.12 -6.63
N TYR A 9 -18.77 0.63 -6.16
CA TYR A 9 -20.06 0.89 -6.80
C TYR A 9 -20.33 2.39 -7.00
N TRP A 10 -20.19 3.19 -5.95
CA TRP A 10 -20.44 4.63 -6.02
C TRP A 10 -19.44 5.37 -6.90
N VAL A 11 -18.17 4.99 -6.87
CA VAL A 11 -17.14 5.56 -7.76
C VAL A 11 -17.50 5.35 -9.23
N MET A 12 -17.93 4.14 -9.61
CA MET A 12 -18.35 3.84 -10.99
C MET A 12 -19.60 4.61 -11.43
N THR A 13 -20.40 5.12 -10.50
CA THR A 13 -21.54 5.99 -10.83
C THR A 13 -21.16 7.46 -11.05
N ALA A 14 -19.95 7.86 -10.64
CA ALA A 14 -19.53 9.26 -10.74
C ALA A 14 -19.32 9.71 -12.19
N ASP A 15 -18.79 8.83 -13.05
CA ASP A 15 -18.59 9.11 -14.48
C ASP A 15 -18.59 7.83 -15.30
N SER A 16 -19.16 7.90 -16.52
CA SER A 16 -19.25 6.74 -17.43
C SER A 16 -17.90 6.29 -17.99
N SER A 17 -16.88 7.13 -17.93
CA SER A 17 -15.51 6.77 -18.35
C SER A 17 -14.75 5.96 -17.31
N ILE A 18 -15.27 5.82 -16.08
CA ILE A 18 -14.68 5.00 -15.04
C ILE A 18 -15.11 3.55 -15.26
N VAL A 19 -14.17 2.67 -15.59
CA VAL A 19 -14.44 1.25 -15.87
C VAL A 19 -14.17 0.35 -14.70
N ASP A 20 -13.34 0.79 -13.74
CA ASP A 20 -13.03 0.07 -12.51
C ASP A 20 -12.57 1.03 -11.43
N ALA A 21 -12.52 0.58 -10.19
CA ALA A 21 -11.99 1.35 -9.08
C ALA A 21 -11.47 0.41 -7.99
N LYS A 22 -10.49 0.90 -7.22
CA LYS A 22 -10.00 0.23 -6.02
C LYS A 22 -10.18 1.12 -4.81
N ALA A 23 -10.72 0.56 -3.73
CA ALA A 23 -10.81 1.23 -2.43
C ALA A 23 -9.90 0.49 -1.45
N VAL A 24 -8.93 1.19 -0.87
CA VAL A 24 -7.96 0.61 0.05
C VAL A 24 -7.85 1.46 1.29
N SER A 25 -7.51 0.83 2.43
CA SER A 25 -7.15 1.57 3.63
C SER A 25 -5.88 2.40 3.38
N GLU A 26 -5.92 3.66 3.78
CA GLU A 26 -4.74 4.51 3.71
C GLU A 26 -3.64 3.98 4.63
N LYS A 27 -2.40 4.11 4.22
CA LYS A 27 -1.24 3.62 4.97
C LYS A 27 -0.27 4.78 5.24
N GLU A 28 0.40 4.72 6.38
CA GLU A 28 1.51 5.64 6.67
C GLU A 28 2.70 4.88 7.23
N THR A 29 3.91 5.35 6.92
CA THR A 29 5.14 4.84 7.54
C THR A 29 5.50 5.75 8.70
N VAL A 30 5.63 5.15 9.89
CA VAL A 30 6.01 5.82 11.13
C VAL A 30 7.45 5.44 11.45
N SER A 31 8.28 6.45 11.77
CA SER A 31 9.65 6.25 12.24
C SER A 31 9.78 6.86 13.63
N GLU A 32 10.28 6.09 14.58
CA GLU A 32 10.43 6.53 15.97
C GLU A 32 11.54 5.75 16.68
N THR A 33 12.00 6.32 17.81
CA THR A 33 12.94 5.64 18.71
C THR A 33 12.17 5.01 19.87
N LEU A 34 12.37 3.71 20.09
CA LEU A 34 11.79 2.97 21.19
C LEU A 34 12.84 2.72 22.28
N THR A 35 12.44 2.93 23.53
CA THR A 35 13.24 2.53 24.70
C THR A 35 13.11 1.03 24.93
N VAL A 36 14.22 0.39 25.27
CA VAL A 36 14.29 -1.04 25.55
C VAL A 36 14.18 -1.29 27.05
N TYR A 37 13.31 -2.22 27.42
CA TYR A 37 13.13 -2.69 28.79
C TYR A 37 13.27 -4.21 28.83
N ASP A 38 14.21 -4.70 29.62
CA ASP A 38 14.48 -6.16 29.76
C ASP A 38 14.64 -6.87 28.39
N GLY A 39 15.46 -6.27 27.51
CA GLY A 39 15.72 -6.78 26.18
C GLY A 39 14.54 -6.71 25.19
N LYS A 40 13.49 -5.95 25.51
CA LYS A 40 12.31 -5.78 24.66
C LYS A 40 11.96 -4.32 24.42
N ALA A 41 11.46 -4.05 23.23
CA ALA A 41 10.83 -2.79 22.88
C ALA A 41 9.41 -3.03 22.39
N PHE A 42 8.50 -2.07 22.60
CA PHE A 42 7.09 -2.21 22.30
C PHE A 42 6.58 -1.06 21.44
N LYS A 43 5.76 -1.40 20.44
CA LYS A 43 5.07 -0.44 19.59
C LYS A 43 3.60 -0.81 19.48
N GLY A 44 2.73 0.12 19.83
CA GLY A 44 1.28 0.04 19.62
C GLY A 44 0.79 1.11 18.63
N GLY A 45 -0.52 1.12 18.41
CA GLY A 45 -1.22 2.16 17.66
C GLY A 45 -1.54 1.80 16.22
N GLY A 46 -2.75 1.29 16.03
CA GLY A 46 -3.30 0.89 14.74
C GLY A 46 -2.86 -0.51 14.29
N THR A 47 -3.27 -0.88 13.11
CA THR A 47 -2.88 -2.16 12.50
C THR A 47 -1.51 -2.03 11.85
N LEU A 48 -0.49 -2.62 12.49
CA LEU A 48 0.90 -2.59 12.04
C LEU A 48 1.16 -3.69 11.00
N LEU A 49 1.87 -3.34 9.92
CA LEU A 49 2.32 -4.27 8.88
C LEU A 49 3.73 -4.74 9.23
N THR A 50 3.84 -5.86 9.92
CA THR A 50 5.10 -6.36 10.48
C THR A 50 6.15 -6.76 9.45
N ASP A 51 5.74 -7.04 8.22
CA ASP A 51 6.61 -7.27 7.06
C ASP A 51 7.36 -6.03 6.58
N THR A 52 6.87 -4.84 6.94
CA THR A 52 7.51 -3.56 6.62
C THR A 52 8.45 -3.05 7.73
N LEU A 53 8.58 -3.79 8.83
CA LEU A 53 9.38 -3.37 9.97
C LEU A 53 10.88 -3.35 9.63
N VAL A 54 11.48 -2.20 9.83
CA VAL A 54 12.95 -2.02 9.82
C VAL A 54 13.38 -1.63 11.24
N VAL A 55 14.37 -2.32 11.78
CA VAL A 55 14.95 -2.07 13.10
C VAL A 55 16.41 -1.69 12.94
N LYS A 56 16.87 -0.71 13.72
CA LYS A 56 18.29 -0.28 13.77
C LYS A 56 18.69 -0.03 15.22
N ALA A 57 19.96 -0.23 15.55
CA ALA A 57 20.48 0.35 16.79
C ALA A 57 20.35 1.88 16.73
N HIS A 58 20.01 2.52 17.86
CA HIS A 58 19.79 3.94 17.89
C HIS A 58 21.00 4.74 17.37
N GLY A 59 20.73 5.65 16.44
CA GLY A 59 21.75 6.48 15.79
C GLY A 59 22.60 5.75 14.73
N GLN A 60 22.30 4.49 14.40
CA GLN A 60 23.01 3.75 13.37
C GLN A 60 22.24 3.72 12.04
N SER A 61 22.98 3.67 10.93
CA SER A 61 22.39 3.60 9.60
C SER A 61 22.06 2.16 9.15
N THR A 62 22.79 1.17 9.67
CA THR A 62 22.65 -0.23 9.29
C THR A 62 21.41 -0.85 9.90
N ALA A 63 20.59 -1.49 9.07
CA ALA A 63 19.44 -2.24 9.54
C ALA A 63 19.88 -3.55 10.18
N ALA A 64 19.24 -3.89 11.31
CA ALA A 64 19.39 -5.16 11.99
C ALA A 64 18.68 -6.28 11.23
N VAL A 65 19.15 -7.51 11.38
CA VAL A 65 18.63 -8.68 10.68
C VAL A 65 17.61 -9.42 11.55
N LYS A 66 16.39 -9.54 11.04
CA LYS A 66 15.35 -10.32 11.70
C LYS A 66 15.83 -11.76 11.92
N ASP A 67 15.42 -12.36 13.04
CA ASP A 67 15.78 -13.69 13.50
C ASP A 67 17.25 -13.88 13.92
N THR A 68 18.13 -12.94 13.60
CA THR A 68 19.53 -12.87 14.06
C THR A 68 19.69 -11.85 15.19
N ASP A 69 19.29 -10.62 14.98
CA ASP A 69 19.47 -9.50 15.92
C ASP A 69 18.20 -9.19 16.72
N TYR A 70 17.03 -9.60 16.23
CA TYR A 70 15.76 -9.45 16.93
C TYR A 70 14.72 -10.46 16.46
N THR A 71 13.69 -10.67 17.26
CA THR A 71 12.46 -11.37 16.88
C THR A 71 11.25 -10.47 17.14
N VAL A 72 10.15 -10.75 16.47
CA VAL A 72 8.90 -9.99 16.63
C VAL A 72 7.76 -10.91 17.01
N ASP A 73 6.89 -10.39 17.88
CA ASP A 73 5.58 -10.94 18.18
C ASP A 73 4.56 -9.81 18.07
N TYR A 74 3.45 -10.07 17.36
CA TYR A 74 2.39 -9.08 17.15
C TYR A 74 1.05 -9.68 17.52
N ALA A 75 0.51 -9.22 18.62
CA ALA A 75 -0.78 -9.66 19.14
C ALA A 75 -1.57 -8.46 19.70
N ASP A 76 -2.87 -8.46 19.50
CA ASP A 76 -3.82 -7.48 20.06
C ASP A 76 -3.43 -6.00 19.77
N GLY A 77 -2.86 -5.74 18.58
CA GLY A 77 -2.43 -4.40 18.17
C GLY A 77 -1.12 -3.93 18.82
N LEU A 78 -0.43 -4.80 19.56
CA LEU A 78 0.85 -4.53 20.18
C LEU A 78 1.95 -5.36 19.52
N LEU A 79 2.98 -4.67 19.01
CA LEU A 79 4.21 -5.26 18.49
C LEU A 79 5.25 -5.31 19.63
N ALA A 80 5.71 -6.50 19.95
CA ALA A 80 6.83 -6.73 20.83
C ALA A 80 8.06 -7.12 20.01
N ILE A 81 9.16 -6.38 20.18
CA ILE A 81 10.44 -6.63 19.51
C ILE A 81 11.40 -7.13 20.60
N THR A 82 11.78 -8.39 20.55
CA THR A 82 12.75 -8.98 21.47
C THR A 82 14.13 -8.90 20.83
N LEU A 83 15.05 -8.22 21.51
CA LEU A 83 16.41 -7.97 21.03
C LEU A 83 17.34 -9.14 21.35
N LYS A 84 18.26 -9.43 20.45
CA LYS A 84 19.30 -10.43 20.58
C LYS A 84 20.49 -10.09 19.69
N GLY A 85 21.48 -10.97 19.58
CA GLY A 85 22.64 -10.75 18.71
C GLY A 85 23.32 -9.42 18.94
N SER A 86 23.50 -8.63 17.88
CA SER A 86 24.15 -7.32 17.95
C SER A 86 23.35 -6.25 18.72
N LEU A 87 22.03 -6.45 18.87
CA LEU A 87 21.14 -5.53 19.59
C LEU A 87 20.89 -5.91 21.06
N ALA A 88 21.42 -7.03 21.55
CA ALA A 88 21.10 -7.58 22.87
C ALA A 88 21.37 -6.62 24.05
N ALA A 89 22.33 -5.70 23.90
CA ALA A 89 22.69 -4.72 24.91
C ALA A 89 22.21 -3.28 24.59
N ALA A 90 21.36 -3.12 23.57
CA ALA A 90 20.85 -1.81 23.19
C ALA A 90 19.86 -1.28 24.24
N GLU A 91 20.00 -0.01 24.66
CA GLU A 91 19.07 0.68 25.55
C GLU A 91 17.91 1.34 24.77
N SER A 92 18.10 1.57 23.48
CA SER A 92 17.09 2.08 22.55
C SER A 92 17.36 1.61 21.14
N ILE A 93 16.29 1.55 20.34
CA ILE A 93 16.32 1.18 18.93
C ILE A 93 15.52 2.19 18.11
N ASP A 94 15.93 2.41 16.88
CA ASP A 94 15.16 3.15 15.89
C ASP A 94 14.38 2.17 15.03
N ILE A 95 13.08 2.42 14.89
CA ILE A 95 12.23 1.61 14.03
C ILE A 95 11.59 2.46 12.94
N SER A 96 11.29 1.80 11.81
CA SER A 96 10.39 2.30 10.79
C SER A 96 9.41 1.18 10.44
N ILE A 97 8.10 1.48 10.50
CA ILE A 97 7.06 0.50 10.24
C ILE A 97 5.85 1.17 9.60
N THR A 98 5.21 0.47 8.67
CA THR A 98 3.96 0.93 8.04
C THR A 98 2.76 0.46 8.87
N ARG A 99 1.78 1.34 9.04
CA ARG A 99 0.46 1.01 9.63
C ARG A 99 -0.68 1.41 8.71
N THR A 100 -1.82 0.75 8.82
CA THR A 100 -3.06 1.19 8.22
C THR A 100 -3.71 2.26 9.10
N LEU A 101 -4.25 3.31 8.45
CA LEU A 101 -5.03 4.34 9.12
C LEU A 101 -6.50 3.91 9.16
N GLU A 102 -7.00 3.66 10.37
CA GLU A 102 -8.40 3.30 10.57
C GLU A 102 -9.33 4.45 10.16
N GLY A 103 -10.42 4.13 9.46
CA GLY A 103 -11.36 5.13 8.96
C GLY A 103 -10.81 6.02 7.83
N CYS A 104 -9.63 5.74 7.29
CA CYS A 104 -9.09 6.43 6.12
C CYS A 104 -9.14 5.52 4.90
N VAL A 105 -9.93 5.92 3.89
CA VAL A 105 -10.12 5.17 2.64
C VAL A 105 -9.53 5.95 1.48
N LYS A 106 -8.64 5.31 0.74
CA LYS A 106 -8.08 5.81 -0.50
C LYS A 106 -8.76 5.14 -1.69
N ILE A 107 -9.31 5.93 -2.59
CA ILE A 107 -9.96 5.48 -3.82
C ILE A 107 -9.05 5.75 -5.00
N VAL A 108 -8.91 4.76 -5.86
CA VAL A 108 -8.13 4.83 -7.09
C VAL A 108 -9.05 4.45 -8.25
N PRO A 109 -9.63 5.42 -8.98
CA PRO A 109 -10.46 5.15 -10.15
C PRO A 109 -9.58 4.82 -11.36
N LEU A 110 -10.02 3.88 -12.18
CA LEU A 110 -9.40 3.50 -13.45
C LEU A 110 -10.33 3.92 -14.61
N LEU A 111 -9.78 4.69 -15.54
CA LEU A 111 -10.51 5.14 -16.72
C LEU A 111 -10.38 4.15 -17.88
N GLU A 112 -11.35 4.16 -18.78
CA GLU A 112 -11.32 3.39 -20.01
C GLU A 112 -10.04 3.67 -20.81
N GLY A 113 -9.46 2.63 -21.41
CA GLY A 113 -8.20 2.72 -22.15
C GLY A 113 -6.97 3.01 -21.31
N GLY A 114 -7.02 2.85 -19.97
CA GLY A 114 -5.89 3.11 -19.09
C GLY A 114 -5.60 4.59 -18.85
N GLY A 115 -6.57 5.47 -19.14
CA GLY A 115 -6.44 6.91 -18.90
C GLY A 115 -6.21 7.24 -17.42
N ILE A 116 -5.41 8.28 -17.16
CA ILE A 116 -5.16 8.77 -15.80
C ILE A 116 -6.19 9.85 -15.47
N PRO A 117 -6.99 9.70 -14.38
CA PRO A 117 -7.94 10.72 -13.98
C PRO A 117 -7.25 12.03 -13.59
N ASP A 118 -7.74 13.14 -14.11
CA ASP A 118 -7.29 14.47 -13.75
C ASP A 118 -7.92 14.94 -12.42
N ALA A 119 -7.51 16.12 -11.95
CA ALA A 119 -8.01 16.70 -10.70
C ALA A 119 -9.53 16.94 -10.70
N ALA A 120 -10.12 17.27 -11.86
CA ALA A 120 -11.55 17.49 -11.99
C ALA A 120 -12.34 16.18 -11.87
N MET A 121 -11.83 15.10 -12.48
CA MET A 121 -12.41 13.77 -12.35
C MET A 121 -12.31 13.25 -10.90
N LEU A 122 -11.17 13.42 -10.25
CA LEU A 122 -11.00 13.02 -8.84
C LEU A 122 -11.94 13.80 -7.91
N ALA A 123 -12.14 15.10 -8.15
CA ALA A 123 -13.11 15.90 -7.40
C ALA A 123 -14.54 15.38 -7.59
N LYS A 124 -14.93 15.04 -8.83
CA LYS A 124 -16.24 14.47 -9.14
C LYS A 124 -16.48 13.13 -8.41
N VAL A 125 -15.46 12.27 -8.36
CA VAL A 125 -15.50 11.02 -7.59
C VAL A 125 -15.73 11.33 -6.10
N LEU A 126 -14.96 12.29 -5.54
CA LEU A 126 -15.07 12.67 -4.13
C LEU A 126 -16.44 13.26 -3.78
N ASP A 127 -17.04 14.04 -4.67
CA ASP A 127 -18.38 14.60 -4.44
C ASP A 127 -19.44 13.51 -4.31
N VAL A 128 -19.36 12.46 -5.13
CA VAL A 128 -20.28 11.31 -5.04
C VAL A 128 -20.05 10.51 -3.77
N VAL A 129 -18.82 10.08 -3.48
CA VAL A 129 -18.55 9.19 -2.34
C VAL A 129 -18.63 9.88 -0.99
N ASN A 130 -18.52 11.21 -0.93
CA ASN A 130 -18.67 12.01 0.28
C ASN A 130 -20.11 12.47 0.56
N ALA A 131 -21.06 12.12 -0.29
CA ALA A 131 -22.46 12.45 -0.05
C ALA A 131 -22.92 11.88 1.31
N LYS A 132 -23.76 12.65 2.05
CA LYS A 132 -24.10 12.38 3.45
C LYS A 132 -24.80 11.02 3.68
N ASP A 133 -25.48 10.54 2.68
CA ASP A 133 -26.25 9.29 2.66
C ASP A 133 -25.41 8.09 2.16
N ILE A 134 -24.20 8.33 1.69
CA ILE A 134 -23.31 7.32 1.12
C ILE A 134 -22.16 7.01 2.08
N ARG A 135 -21.48 8.04 2.56
CA ARG A 135 -20.27 7.90 3.38
C ARG A 135 -20.61 7.63 4.85
N PRO A 136 -20.02 6.60 5.49
CA PRO A 136 -20.03 6.48 6.95
C PRO A 136 -19.42 7.74 7.60
N LEU A 137 -20.02 8.20 8.70
CA LEU A 137 -19.60 9.44 9.38
C LEU A 137 -18.14 9.41 9.87
N THR A 138 -17.61 8.23 10.10
CA THR A 138 -16.24 8.01 10.62
C THR A 138 -15.18 7.96 9.53
N ASP A 139 -15.58 7.81 8.26
CA ASP A 139 -14.62 7.60 7.18
C ASP A 139 -14.14 8.92 6.57
N LYS A 140 -12.83 9.06 6.50
CA LYS A 140 -12.15 10.08 5.71
C LYS A 140 -11.77 9.47 4.36
N VAL A 141 -12.37 9.98 3.29
CA VAL A 141 -12.14 9.45 1.94
C VAL A 141 -11.27 10.40 1.14
N SER A 142 -10.27 9.84 0.47
CA SER A 142 -9.39 10.51 -0.49
C SER A 142 -9.48 9.83 -1.85
N ALA A 143 -9.27 10.55 -2.94
CA ALA A 143 -9.15 10.00 -4.29
C ALA A 143 -7.81 10.40 -4.89
N VAL A 144 -7.12 9.43 -5.47
CA VAL A 144 -5.82 9.62 -6.10
C VAL A 144 -5.78 8.93 -7.46
N PRO A 145 -4.95 9.38 -8.41
CA PRO A 145 -4.76 8.67 -9.67
C PRO A 145 -4.05 7.34 -9.43
N PRO A 146 -4.20 6.36 -10.34
CA PRO A 146 -3.39 5.14 -10.33
C PRO A 146 -1.91 5.45 -10.56
N GLU A 147 -1.04 4.65 -9.97
CA GLU A 147 0.39 4.65 -10.30
C GLU A 147 0.59 3.96 -11.65
N VAL A 148 1.44 4.55 -12.49
CA VAL A 148 1.77 4.00 -13.81
C VAL A 148 3.08 3.26 -13.70
N GLU A 149 3.04 1.95 -13.96
CA GLU A 149 4.25 1.13 -14.13
C GLU A 149 4.46 0.83 -15.61
N THR A 150 5.66 1.09 -16.09
CA THR A 150 6.08 0.73 -17.44
C THR A 150 6.77 -0.63 -17.42
N TYR A 151 6.46 -1.48 -18.38
CA TYR A 151 7.11 -2.77 -18.56
C TYR A 151 7.36 -3.02 -20.05
N ASP A 152 8.43 -3.74 -20.34
CA ASP A 152 8.74 -4.21 -21.68
C ASP A 152 8.27 -5.66 -21.84
N ILE A 153 7.66 -5.96 -22.98
CA ILE A 153 7.30 -7.33 -23.34
C ILE A 153 8.22 -7.78 -24.46
N GLU A 154 9.05 -8.77 -24.17
CA GLU A 154 9.84 -9.46 -25.18
C GLU A 154 9.14 -10.76 -25.58
N ILE A 155 8.79 -10.86 -26.86
CA ILE A 155 8.13 -12.05 -27.41
C ILE A 155 9.11 -12.73 -28.37
N VAL A 156 9.50 -13.98 -28.06
CA VAL A 156 10.28 -14.84 -28.94
C VAL A 156 9.36 -15.85 -29.56
N TYR A 157 9.25 -15.84 -30.88
CA TYR A 157 8.46 -16.81 -31.62
C TYR A 157 9.33 -17.53 -32.67
N TYR A 158 8.93 -18.76 -32.95
CA TYR A 158 9.56 -19.58 -33.99
C TYR A 158 8.58 -19.75 -35.12
N THR A 159 9.00 -19.35 -36.34
CA THR A 159 8.15 -19.46 -37.51
C THR A 159 8.96 -19.97 -38.73
N THR A 160 8.28 -20.42 -39.74
CA THR A 160 8.91 -20.66 -41.03
C THR A 160 9.05 -19.35 -41.81
N PRO A 161 10.02 -19.18 -42.72
CA PRO A 161 10.21 -17.95 -43.48
C PRO A 161 8.96 -17.49 -44.26
N GLU A 162 8.07 -18.43 -44.60
CA GLU A 162 6.84 -18.18 -45.36
C GLU A 162 5.72 -17.56 -44.50
N SER A 163 5.75 -17.75 -43.16
CA SER A 163 4.72 -17.26 -42.23
C SER A 163 5.23 -16.10 -41.35
N GLU A 164 6.48 -15.69 -41.47
CA GLU A 164 7.08 -14.66 -40.63
C GLU A 164 6.34 -13.30 -40.73
N ALA A 165 6.03 -12.85 -41.93
CA ALA A 165 5.34 -11.58 -42.15
C ALA A 165 3.90 -11.59 -41.57
N GLU A 166 3.22 -12.74 -41.61
CA GLU A 166 1.87 -12.92 -41.09
C GLU A 166 1.87 -12.94 -39.52
N VAL A 167 2.89 -13.55 -38.92
CA VAL A 167 3.07 -13.58 -37.48
C VAL A 167 3.41 -12.17 -36.96
N ILE A 168 4.30 -11.43 -37.60
CA ILE A 168 4.65 -10.05 -37.23
C ILE A 168 3.41 -9.17 -37.27
N ALA A 169 2.61 -9.24 -38.33
CA ALA A 169 1.39 -8.44 -38.48
C ALA A 169 0.36 -8.73 -37.38
N ASN A 170 0.31 -9.96 -36.85
CA ASN A 170 -0.61 -10.34 -35.78
C ASN A 170 -0.12 -10.00 -34.35
N VAL A 171 1.17 -9.78 -34.17
CA VAL A 171 1.78 -9.43 -32.87
C VAL A 171 1.85 -7.91 -32.69
N GLU A 172 2.02 -7.14 -33.78
CA GLU A 172 2.14 -5.67 -33.76
C GLU A 172 0.79 -4.94 -33.93
N GLY A 173 -0.32 -5.64 -34.23
CA GLY A 173 -1.65 -5.09 -34.43
C GLY A 173 -2.49 -5.16 -33.18
#